data_69cbba63a70e4c443bd472112a58d1db
#
_entry.id   69cbba63a70e4c443bd472112a58d1db
#
_cell.length_a   1.000
_cell.length_b   1.000
_cell.length_c   1.000
_cell.angle_alpha   90.00
_cell.angle_beta   90.00
_cell.angle_gamma   90.00
#
_symmetry.space_group_name_H-M   'P 1'
#
loop_
_entity.id
_entity.type
_entity.pdbx_description
1 polymer ?
#
loop_
_entity_poly.entity_id
_entity_poly.type
_entity_poly.pdbx_seq_one_letter_code
_entity_poly.pdbx_strand_id
1 'polypeptide(L)'
;MEKKVYADYHGPRCTREHDEKLGQWKYYGIAQKSKVQNREVNYNADCIKENGLFDLATRSYPLLGMQSQRDEDYIEFQILTAKLAHIDGFFVEWGFQEHESNEELLIMMRIAKKLGFEIGINWCDAWHFYSWIEEFHKDAVSREKKLELFENNVQYLIDVLFQTEVGAKIDGHPLIFLFGGGLNIEEFIKIKEKQYQLPRGMKEPYFFARAPIVGKEEKNDVAYELEENEWTKVTDGIFGWIPTRVRDGLATEKFSSWDRYATKEDAEKYVDALYKAMDITESKLHISCVNPEMDNRACASWNKYDLSYISRESGETYESMWKKNLEHKEDADIIYIISWNDYTECHQIEPTLKDGYRELETTRRYASKWKGQKNTGASSDFLLPMRLFYLRKKVRRLNKAGLDVLEYQALLDGIADRIRNRKISEAQLFLEGIERLLQNVEKQIIERKFLLLQKQGRIRTTEGRIILYLEELKEHMTHGGYDSWLSFSYLDETNKSFEFWHKNCKICEIKMENTQCWKQIKIPIFQENIKGLEKELVIKISGEVQIKDVSYFVCTYHVWNE
;
A
#
# COMPACT_ATOMS: atom_id res chain seq x y z
N MET A 1 -4.84 15.98 26.72
CA MET A 1 -4.76 14.74 25.89
C MET A 1 -3.44 14.73 25.13
N GLU A 2 -2.82 13.57 24.92
CA GLU A 2 -1.64 13.46 24.05
C GLU A 2 -2.05 13.60 22.59
N LYS A 3 -1.39 14.49 21.84
CA LYS A 3 -1.67 14.72 20.41
C LYS A 3 -1.18 13.55 19.56
N LYS A 4 -2.03 13.05 18.67
CA LYS A 4 -1.75 11.88 17.84
C LYS A 4 -1.69 12.22 16.35
N VAL A 5 -0.85 11.52 15.62
CA VAL A 5 -0.79 11.55 14.15
C VAL A 5 -1.00 10.14 13.63
N TYR A 6 -2.07 9.94 12.92
CA TYR A 6 -2.38 8.66 12.28
C TYR A 6 -2.38 8.80 10.75
N ALA A 7 -2.17 7.70 10.06
CA ALA A 7 -2.31 7.68 8.61
C ALA A 7 -3.31 6.60 8.17
N ASP A 8 -4.10 6.93 7.18
CA ASP A 8 -4.97 5.98 6.50
C ASP A 8 -4.13 4.95 5.75
N TYR A 9 -4.50 3.68 5.85
CA TYR A 9 -3.74 2.57 5.28
C TYR A 9 -4.63 1.73 4.38
N HIS A 10 -4.38 1.82 3.08
CA HIS A 10 -5.11 1.11 2.05
C HIS A 10 -4.57 -0.30 1.81
N GLY A 11 -5.48 -1.25 1.70
CA GLY A 11 -5.24 -2.65 1.32
C GLY A 11 -6.35 -3.16 0.41
N PRO A 12 -6.34 -4.45 0.06
CA PRO A 12 -5.21 -5.35 -0.01
C PRO A 12 -4.41 -5.20 -1.32
N ARG A 13 -3.10 -5.13 -1.23
CA ARG A 13 -2.20 -5.23 -2.38
C ARG A 13 -1.37 -6.50 -2.25
N CYS A 14 -1.42 -7.33 -3.26
CA CYS A 14 -0.81 -8.66 -3.26
C CYS A 14 0.15 -8.80 -4.43
N THR A 15 1.17 -9.65 -4.27
CA THR A 15 2.11 -9.98 -5.35
C THR A 15 2.15 -11.47 -5.60
N ARG A 16 2.46 -11.87 -6.84
CA ARG A 16 2.63 -13.29 -7.16
C ARG A 16 3.76 -13.93 -6.40
N GLU A 17 4.82 -13.17 -6.14
CA GLU A 17 6.00 -13.67 -5.46
C GLU A 17 5.70 -14.08 -4.02
N HIS A 18 4.84 -13.34 -3.33
CA HIS A 18 4.53 -13.57 -1.92
C HIS A 18 3.21 -14.34 -1.73
N ASP A 19 2.19 -14.03 -2.52
CA ASP A 19 0.81 -14.47 -2.30
C ASP A 19 0.40 -15.56 -3.30
N GLU A 20 1.16 -16.63 -3.38
CA GLU A 20 1.04 -17.72 -4.38
C GLU A 20 -0.39 -18.08 -4.80
N LYS A 21 -1.35 -18.06 -3.88
CA LYS A 21 -2.74 -18.42 -4.13
C LYS A 21 -3.51 -17.33 -4.87
N LEU A 22 -3.16 -16.08 -4.69
CA LEU A 22 -3.83 -14.95 -5.31
C LEU A 22 -3.33 -14.70 -6.72
N GLY A 23 -2.10 -15.12 -7.07
CA GLY A 23 -1.53 -15.15 -8.43
C GLY A 23 -1.74 -13.87 -9.25
N GLN A 24 -2.26 -12.81 -8.62
CA GLN A 24 -2.64 -11.54 -9.22
C GLN A 24 -2.07 -10.42 -8.38
N TRP A 25 -1.59 -9.42 -9.05
CA TRP A 25 -1.16 -8.17 -8.42
C TRP A 25 -2.40 -7.29 -8.20
N LYS A 26 -3.26 -7.76 -7.32
CA LYS A 26 -4.53 -7.15 -7.02
C LYS A 26 -4.31 -5.70 -6.57
N TYR A 27 -5.09 -4.78 -7.10
CA TYR A 27 -5.02 -3.34 -6.88
C TYR A 27 -3.75 -2.61 -7.39
N TYR A 28 -2.69 -3.31 -7.78
CA TYR A 28 -1.62 -2.71 -8.56
C TYR A 28 -1.86 -2.77 -10.06
N GLY A 29 -2.52 -3.81 -10.51
CA GLY A 29 -2.78 -4.07 -11.90
C GLY A 29 -4.25 -4.14 -12.19
N ILE A 30 -4.79 -3.06 -12.65
CA ILE A 30 -6.15 -3.02 -13.12
C ILE A 30 -6.12 -3.30 -14.61
N ALA A 31 -6.11 -4.59 -14.93
CA ALA A 31 -5.99 -5.08 -16.30
C ALA A 31 -7.29 -4.99 -17.11
N GLN A 32 -8.21 -4.10 -16.75
CA GLN A 32 -9.48 -3.99 -17.44
C GLN A 32 -9.58 -2.70 -18.22
N LYS A 33 -10.00 -2.80 -19.48
CA LYS A 33 -10.43 -1.65 -20.27
C LYS A 33 -11.67 -1.05 -19.60
N SER A 34 -11.51 0.06 -18.91
CA SER A 34 -12.64 0.82 -18.43
C SER A 34 -12.88 2.01 -19.34
N LYS A 35 -14.11 2.17 -19.77
CA LYS A 35 -14.59 3.37 -20.43
C LYS A 35 -15.34 4.22 -19.41
N VAL A 36 -14.60 5.00 -18.65
CA VAL A 36 -15.22 6.04 -17.83
C VAL A 36 -15.16 7.34 -18.60
N GLN A 37 -16.29 7.96 -18.85
CA GLN A 37 -16.40 9.26 -19.52
C GLN A 37 -15.65 9.35 -20.86
N ASN A 38 -15.75 8.30 -21.70
CA ASN A 38 -15.02 8.18 -22.98
C ASN A 38 -13.48 8.12 -22.86
N ARG A 39 -12.94 7.78 -21.69
CA ARG A 39 -11.49 7.61 -21.49
C ARG A 39 -11.17 6.12 -21.33
N GLU A 40 -10.17 5.67 -22.06
CA GLU A 40 -9.58 4.35 -21.79
C GLU A 40 -8.42 4.53 -20.81
N VAL A 41 -8.53 3.89 -19.64
CA VAL A 41 -7.44 3.74 -18.70
C VAL A 41 -7.04 2.28 -18.70
N ASN A 42 -5.78 2.01 -18.97
CA ASN A 42 -5.27 0.67 -19.16
C ASN A 42 -3.96 0.53 -18.38
N TYR A 43 -4.01 -0.14 -17.23
CA TYR A 43 -2.82 -0.53 -16.49
C TYR A 43 -2.73 -2.04 -16.47
N ASN A 44 -1.53 -2.57 -16.61
CA ASN A 44 -1.29 -4.01 -16.55
C ASN A 44 0.00 -4.28 -15.78
N ALA A 45 -0.12 -4.68 -14.52
CA ALA A 45 1.02 -4.97 -13.67
C ALA A 45 1.85 -6.19 -14.12
N ASP A 46 1.37 -6.99 -15.05
CA ASP A 46 2.15 -8.03 -15.71
C ASP A 46 3.04 -7.47 -16.84
N CYS A 47 2.84 -6.21 -17.22
CA CYS A 47 3.60 -5.54 -18.26
C CYS A 47 4.81 -4.81 -17.67
N ILE A 48 5.97 -4.99 -18.28
CA ILE A 48 7.18 -4.25 -17.94
C ILE A 48 7.38 -3.17 -18.99
N LYS A 49 7.45 -1.93 -18.53
CA LYS A 49 7.71 -0.76 -19.40
C LYS A 49 9.17 -0.71 -19.87
N GLU A 50 9.45 0.14 -20.83
CA GLU A 50 10.79 0.34 -21.37
C GLU A 50 11.85 0.67 -20.30
N ASN A 51 11.46 1.40 -19.26
CA ASN A 51 12.33 1.74 -18.13
C ASN A 51 12.57 0.59 -17.16
N GLY A 52 12.06 -0.62 -17.45
CA GLY A 52 12.20 -1.81 -16.62
C GLY A 52 11.26 -1.87 -15.41
N LEU A 53 10.33 -0.93 -15.29
CA LEU A 53 9.32 -0.91 -14.22
C LEU A 53 8.02 -1.54 -14.69
N PHE A 54 7.29 -2.13 -13.77
CA PHE A 54 5.96 -2.67 -14.03
C PHE A 54 4.93 -1.55 -14.30
N ASP A 55 3.95 -1.81 -15.15
CA ASP A 55 2.90 -0.85 -15.49
C ASP A 55 1.80 -0.84 -14.42
N LEU A 56 2.12 -0.28 -13.26
CA LEU A 56 1.22 -0.21 -12.12
C LEU A 56 0.15 0.87 -12.30
N ALA A 57 -1.01 0.62 -11.69
CA ALA A 57 -2.10 1.58 -11.60
C ALA A 57 -1.75 2.73 -10.62
N THR A 58 -0.72 3.48 -10.96
CA THR A 58 -0.27 4.65 -10.19
C THR A 58 0.52 5.61 -11.08
N ARG A 59 0.57 6.87 -10.69
CA ARG A 59 1.49 7.88 -11.26
C ARG A 59 2.82 7.98 -10.53
N SER A 60 2.88 7.43 -9.32
CA SER A 60 4.06 7.49 -8.45
C SER A 60 4.47 6.07 -8.08
N TYR A 61 5.51 5.56 -8.73
CA TYR A 61 5.99 4.19 -8.51
C TYR A 61 6.57 4.01 -7.09
N PRO A 62 6.16 2.97 -6.34
CA PRO A 62 6.67 2.72 -4.99
C PRO A 62 8.20 2.58 -4.98
N LEU A 63 8.85 3.13 -3.96
CA LEU A 63 10.32 3.09 -3.86
C LEU A 63 10.87 1.65 -3.80
N LEU A 64 10.19 0.76 -3.09
CA LEU A 64 10.55 -0.66 -3.00
C LEU A 64 9.94 -1.52 -4.13
N GLY A 65 9.29 -0.90 -5.12
CA GLY A 65 8.53 -1.63 -6.13
C GLY A 65 7.25 -2.25 -5.56
N MET A 66 6.70 -3.21 -6.29
CA MET A 66 5.52 -3.94 -5.83
C MET A 66 5.87 -4.84 -4.65
N GLN A 67 5.17 -4.65 -3.55
CA GLN A 67 5.28 -5.46 -2.35
C GLN A 67 3.90 -5.96 -1.92
N SER A 68 3.86 -7.12 -1.27
CA SER A 68 2.63 -7.62 -0.65
C SER A 68 2.41 -6.98 0.71
N GLN A 69 1.19 -6.56 0.99
CA GLN A 69 0.79 -6.11 2.32
C GLN A 69 0.61 -7.25 3.34
N ARG A 70 0.86 -8.48 2.93
CA ARG A 70 0.99 -9.64 3.80
C ARG A 70 2.43 -10.00 4.13
N ASP A 71 3.38 -9.31 3.52
CA ASP A 71 4.79 -9.52 3.77
C ASP A 71 5.23 -8.80 5.06
N GLU A 72 5.55 -9.58 6.08
CA GLU A 72 5.96 -9.07 7.39
C GLU A 72 7.17 -8.13 7.32
N ASP A 73 8.12 -8.38 6.41
CA ASP A 73 9.30 -7.53 6.25
C ASP A 73 8.92 -6.17 5.65
N TYR A 74 7.91 -6.16 4.76
CA TYR A 74 7.41 -4.92 4.19
C TYR A 74 6.60 -4.11 5.21
N ILE A 75 5.74 -4.76 5.99
CA ILE A 75 5.01 -4.10 7.08
C ILE A 75 5.98 -3.54 8.13
N GLU A 76 7.06 -4.27 8.48
CA GLU A 76 8.12 -3.77 9.36
C GLU A 76 8.76 -2.51 8.79
N PHE A 77 9.10 -2.49 7.49
CA PHE A 77 9.61 -1.31 6.81
C PHE A 77 8.66 -0.12 6.91
N GLN A 78 7.37 -0.33 6.62
CA GLN A 78 6.35 0.72 6.67
C GLN A 78 6.21 1.32 8.07
N ILE A 79 6.07 0.47 9.09
CA ILE A 79 5.90 0.92 10.48
C ILE A 79 7.15 1.65 10.98
N LEU A 80 8.34 1.12 10.74
CA LEU A 80 9.58 1.79 11.16
C LEU A 80 9.76 3.14 10.49
N THR A 81 9.42 3.22 9.20
CA THR A 81 9.48 4.47 8.42
C THR A 81 8.46 5.49 8.93
N ALA A 82 7.24 5.06 9.22
CA ALA A 82 6.18 5.88 9.81
C ALA A 82 6.59 6.42 11.20
N LYS A 83 7.16 5.57 12.06
CA LYS A 83 7.67 5.98 13.39
C LYS A 83 8.77 7.03 13.30
N LEU A 84 9.67 6.92 12.33
CA LEU A 84 10.70 7.94 12.09
C LEU A 84 10.08 9.28 11.66
N ALA A 85 8.92 9.26 11.05
CA ALA A 85 8.15 10.45 10.68
C ALA A 85 7.24 10.98 11.80
N HIS A 86 7.29 10.42 13.03
CA HIS A 86 6.41 10.73 14.17
C HIS A 86 4.93 10.39 13.96
N ILE A 87 4.63 9.41 13.11
CA ILE A 87 3.30 8.82 12.98
C ILE A 87 3.15 7.79 14.11
N ASP A 88 2.00 7.79 14.79
CA ASP A 88 1.72 6.93 15.95
C ASP A 88 1.08 5.61 15.57
N GLY A 89 0.32 5.60 14.47
CA GLY A 89 -0.41 4.41 14.04
C GLY A 89 -0.99 4.52 12.63
N PHE A 90 -1.54 3.40 12.17
CA PHE A 90 -2.30 3.30 10.95
C PHE A 90 -3.77 3.02 11.23
N PHE A 91 -4.66 3.64 10.48
CA PHE A 91 -6.07 3.26 10.38
C PHE A 91 -6.26 2.43 9.13
N VAL A 92 -6.47 1.14 9.33
CA VAL A 92 -6.51 0.16 8.25
C VAL A 92 -7.89 0.11 7.63
N GLU A 93 -7.98 0.21 6.30
CA GLU A 93 -9.21 -0.10 5.57
C GLU A 93 -9.61 -1.54 5.84
N TRP A 94 -10.76 -1.72 6.45
CA TRP A 94 -11.26 -3.02 6.87
C TRP A 94 -12.71 -3.23 6.45
N GLY A 95 -13.02 -4.41 5.95
CA GLY A 95 -14.37 -4.77 5.52
C GLY A 95 -15.14 -5.54 6.60
N PHE A 96 -14.73 -6.78 6.86
CA PHE A 96 -15.34 -7.68 7.85
C PHE A 96 -14.37 -8.85 8.15
N GLN A 97 -14.72 -9.66 9.16
CA GLN A 97 -13.86 -10.71 9.71
C GLN A 97 -13.33 -11.71 8.66
N GLU A 98 -14.14 -12.11 7.70
CA GLU A 98 -13.76 -13.10 6.68
C GLU A 98 -13.14 -12.46 5.43
N HIS A 99 -13.19 -11.13 5.32
CA HIS A 99 -12.60 -10.40 4.19
C HIS A 99 -11.07 -10.44 4.25
N GLU A 100 -10.43 -10.40 3.08
CA GLU A 100 -8.97 -10.44 2.97
C GLU A 100 -8.25 -9.31 3.73
N SER A 101 -8.89 -8.16 3.95
CA SER A 101 -8.37 -7.08 4.79
C SER A 101 -8.17 -7.49 6.26
N ASN A 102 -8.90 -8.50 6.74
CA ASN A 102 -8.73 -9.00 8.09
C ASN A 102 -7.44 -9.83 8.25
N GLU A 103 -7.07 -10.61 7.24
CA GLU A 103 -5.78 -11.32 7.26
C GLU A 103 -4.61 -10.32 7.35
N GLU A 104 -4.67 -9.24 6.58
CA GLU A 104 -3.68 -8.15 6.63
C GLU A 104 -3.65 -7.47 7.99
N LEU A 105 -4.82 -7.16 8.56
CA LEU A 105 -4.95 -6.59 9.89
C LEU A 105 -4.23 -7.47 10.94
N LEU A 106 -4.48 -8.78 10.93
CA LEU A 106 -3.88 -9.72 11.89
C LEU A 106 -2.35 -9.81 11.74
N ILE A 107 -1.84 -9.76 10.51
CA ILE A 107 -0.39 -9.72 10.26
C ILE A 107 0.18 -8.41 10.78
N MET A 108 -0.44 -7.27 10.43
CA MET A 108 0.00 -5.95 10.86
C MET A 108 0.01 -5.82 12.39
N MET A 109 -1.00 -6.32 13.09
CA MET A 109 -1.06 -6.31 14.55
C MET A 109 0.14 -7.01 15.20
N ARG A 110 0.60 -8.15 14.63
CA ARG A 110 1.78 -8.86 15.17
C ARG A 110 3.05 -8.02 15.04
N ILE A 111 3.24 -7.35 13.92
CA ILE A 111 4.41 -6.48 13.69
C ILE A 111 4.29 -5.20 14.50
N ALA A 112 3.12 -4.58 14.54
CA ALA A 112 2.82 -3.38 15.32
C ALA A 112 3.10 -3.61 16.82
N LYS A 113 2.73 -4.77 17.36
CA LYS A 113 3.02 -5.15 18.75
C LYS A 113 4.53 -5.18 19.03
N LYS A 114 5.32 -5.79 18.15
CA LYS A 114 6.78 -5.82 18.30
C LYS A 114 7.40 -4.43 18.26
N LEU A 115 6.84 -3.53 17.44
CA LEU A 115 7.40 -2.22 17.18
C LEU A 115 6.81 -1.11 18.04
N GLY A 116 5.76 -1.38 18.82
CA GLY A 116 5.04 -0.37 19.61
C GLY A 116 4.39 0.67 18.71
N PHE A 117 3.42 0.26 17.90
CA PHE A 117 2.70 1.06 16.94
C PHE A 117 1.20 0.82 17.06
N GLU A 118 0.38 1.84 16.87
CA GLU A 118 -1.06 1.73 17.07
C GLU A 118 -1.79 1.38 15.77
N ILE A 119 -2.89 0.63 15.90
CA ILE A 119 -3.76 0.25 14.78
C ILE A 119 -5.19 0.65 15.09
N GLY A 120 -5.75 1.51 14.27
CA GLY A 120 -7.18 1.84 14.24
C GLY A 120 -7.87 1.21 13.05
N ILE A 121 -9.18 1.40 12.97
CA ILE A 121 -10.00 0.89 11.87
C ILE A 121 -10.62 2.05 11.09
N ASN A 122 -10.34 2.09 9.78
CA ASN A 122 -11.14 2.80 8.80
C ASN A 122 -12.10 1.79 8.16
N TRP A 123 -13.31 1.71 8.68
CA TRP A 123 -14.26 0.68 8.28
C TRP A 123 -14.92 1.05 6.96
N CYS A 124 -14.60 0.28 5.92
CA CYS A 124 -15.29 0.32 4.65
C CYS A 124 -16.64 -0.40 4.77
N ASP A 125 -17.55 0.17 5.55
CA ASP A 125 -18.82 -0.44 5.95
C ASP A 125 -19.70 -0.82 4.74
N ALA A 126 -19.58 -0.13 3.61
CA ALA A 126 -20.26 -0.51 2.38
C ALA A 126 -19.88 -1.93 1.89
N TRP A 127 -18.61 -2.35 2.08
CA TRP A 127 -18.16 -3.68 1.63
C TRP A 127 -18.92 -4.80 2.33
N HIS A 128 -19.27 -4.60 3.60
CA HIS A 128 -20.05 -5.55 4.39
C HIS A 128 -21.46 -5.77 3.79
N PHE A 129 -22.04 -4.76 3.15
CA PHE A 129 -23.40 -4.83 2.61
C PHE A 129 -23.45 -5.23 1.12
N TYR A 130 -22.31 -5.37 0.45
CA TYR A 130 -22.25 -5.95 -0.88
C TYR A 130 -22.50 -7.46 -0.86
N SER A 131 -22.66 -8.05 -2.04
CA SER A 131 -22.83 -9.50 -2.16
C SER A 131 -21.59 -10.31 -1.74
N TRP A 132 -20.47 -9.68 -1.51
CA TRP A 132 -19.23 -10.35 -1.11
C TRP A 132 -19.39 -11.12 0.21
N ILE A 133 -20.13 -10.58 1.17
CA ILE A 133 -20.36 -11.27 2.45
C ILE A 133 -21.13 -12.59 2.26
N GLU A 134 -21.95 -12.69 1.19
CA GLU A 134 -22.73 -13.89 0.86
C GLU A 134 -21.83 -15.05 0.39
N GLU A 135 -20.59 -14.77 -0.03
CA GLU A 135 -19.60 -15.81 -0.36
C GLU A 135 -19.19 -16.58 0.89
N PHE A 136 -19.14 -15.92 2.03
CA PHE A 136 -18.75 -16.48 3.33
C PHE A 136 -19.95 -16.92 4.16
N HIS A 137 -21.05 -16.17 4.10
CA HIS A 137 -22.29 -16.38 4.83
C HIS A 137 -23.46 -16.55 3.85
N LYS A 138 -23.75 -17.81 3.45
CA LYS A 138 -24.79 -18.12 2.46
C LYS A 138 -26.19 -17.71 2.88
N ASP A 139 -26.42 -17.50 4.17
CA ASP A 139 -27.67 -17.00 4.75
C ASP A 139 -27.73 -15.47 4.83
N ALA A 140 -26.65 -14.76 4.53
CA ALA A 140 -26.58 -13.29 4.58
C ALA A 140 -27.24 -12.61 3.38
N VAL A 141 -28.41 -13.10 2.96
CA VAL A 141 -29.15 -12.55 1.81
C VAL A 141 -30.10 -11.43 2.24
N SER A 142 -30.50 -11.38 3.50
CA SER A 142 -31.36 -10.29 4.01
C SER A 142 -30.55 -9.17 4.67
N ARG A 143 -31.12 -7.98 4.68
CA ARG A 143 -30.52 -6.82 5.35
C ARG A 143 -30.35 -7.04 6.84
N GLU A 144 -31.35 -7.65 7.49
CA GLU A 144 -31.34 -7.96 8.91
C GLU A 144 -30.17 -8.90 9.27
N LYS A 145 -29.95 -9.93 8.44
CA LYS A 145 -28.81 -10.84 8.66
C LYS A 145 -27.47 -10.16 8.48
N LYS A 146 -27.34 -9.28 7.49
CA LYS A 146 -26.13 -8.49 7.32
C LYS A 146 -25.88 -7.56 8.51
N LEU A 147 -26.93 -6.99 9.11
CA LEU A 147 -26.81 -6.18 10.32
C LEU A 147 -26.37 -6.99 11.52
N GLU A 148 -26.94 -8.18 11.74
CA GLU A 148 -26.49 -9.12 12.80
C GLU A 148 -24.99 -9.43 12.65
N LEU A 149 -24.55 -9.72 11.45
CA LEU A 149 -23.11 -9.95 11.17
C LEU A 149 -22.27 -8.70 11.40
N PHE A 150 -22.80 -7.52 11.07
CA PHE A 150 -22.09 -6.26 11.35
C PHE A 150 -21.88 -6.06 12.85
N GLU A 151 -22.89 -6.29 13.66
CA GLU A 151 -22.81 -6.24 15.12
C GLU A 151 -21.77 -7.24 15.66
N ASN A 152 -21.74 -8.46 15.11
CA ASN A 152 -20.74 -9.46 15.47
C ASN A 152 -19.31 -9.00 15.10
N ASN A 153 -19.17 -8.28 13.99
CA ASN A 153 -17.90 -7.70 13.58
C ASN A 153 -17.43 -6.56 14.51
N VAL A 154 -18.34 -5.77 15.10
CA VAL A 154 -17.97 -4.81 16.16
C VAL A 154 -17.40 -5.55 17.36
N GLN A 155 -18.10 -6.60 17.84
CA GLN A 155 -17.61 -7.42 18.96
C GLN A 155 -16.27 -8.09 18.63
N TYR A 156 -16.13 -8.61 17.40
CA TYR A 156 -14.86 -9.18 16.94
C TYR A 156 -13.70 -8.20 17.03
N LEU A 157 -13.88 -6.96 16.58
CA LEU A 157 -12.84 -5.93 16.67
C LEU A 157 -12.49 -5.60 18.13
N ILE A 158 -13.47 -5.58 19.02
CA ILE A 158 -13.25 -5.39 20.46
C ILE A 158 -12.40 -6.53 21.00
N ASP A 159 -12.75 -7.79 20.68
CA ASP A 159 -12.11 -8.99 21.23
C ASP A 159 -10.73 -9.27 20.61
N VAL A 160 -10.49 -8.88 19.36
CA VAL A 160 -9.25 -9.21 18.66
C VAL A 160 -8.27 -8.04 18.63
N LEU A 161 -8.73 -6.84 18.27
CA LEU A 161 -7.87 -5.68 18.13
C LEU A 161 -7.82 -4.83 19.39
N PHE A 162 -8.98 -4.33 19.83
CA PHE A 162 -9.01 -3.26 20.83
C PHE A 162 -8.71 -3.73 22.25
N GLN A 163 -8.83 -5.02 22.56
CA GLN A 163 -8.33 -5.54 23.85
C GLN A 163 -6.80 -5.58 23.95
N THR A 164 -6.10 -5.43 22.83
CA THR A 164 -4.63 -5.42 22.80
C THR A 164 -4.05 -4.04 23.03
N GLU A 165 -2.75 -3.98 23.30
CA GLU A 165 -2.02 -2.73 23.44
C GLU A 165 -1.85 -1.97 22.10
N VAL A 166 -2.03 -2.65 20.96
CA VAL A 166 -1.88 -2.02 19.64
C VAL A 166 -3.16 -1.38 19.14
N GLY A 167 -4.32 -1.75 19.66
CA GLY A 167 -5.58 -1.13 19.26
C GLY A 167 -5.62 0.36 19.63
N ALA A 168 -5.86 1.23 18.65
CA ALA A 168 -5.92 2.68 18.85
C ALA A 168 -7.09 3.07 19.76
N LYS A 169 -6.77 3.69 20.89
CA LYS A 169 -7.74 4.13 21.91
C LYS A 169 -7.38 5.50 22.47
N ILE A 170 -8.38 6.31 22.76
CA ILE A 170 -8.23 7.55 23.49
C ILE A 170 -9.07 7.46 24.77
N ASP A 171 -8.46 7.67 25.91
CA ASP A 171 -9.09 7.60 27.25
C ASP A 171 -9.90 6.31 27.47
N GLY A 172 -9.46 5.20 26.87
CA GLY A 172 -10.08 3.87 26.94
C GLY A 172 -11.17 3.63 25.90
N HIS A 173 -11.50 4.58 25.06
CA HIS A 173 -12.43 4.43 23.94
C HIS A 173 -11.72 3.97 22.68
N PRO A 174 -12.04 2.79 22.10
CA PRO A 174 -11.61 2.39 20.78
C PRO A 174 -12.02 3.40 19.71
N LEU A 175 -11.15 3.63 18.73
CA LEU A 175 -11.43 4.55 17.63
C LEU A 175 -11.81 3.78 16.36
N ILE A 176 -13.02 3.99 15.86
CA ILE A 176 -13.55 3.42 14.63
C ILE A 176 -13.99 4.56 13.71
N PHE A 177 -13.37 4.65 12.55
CA PHE A 177 -13.79 5.56 11.48
C PHE A 177 -14.71 4.82 10.53
N LEU A 178 -15.86 5.39 10.21
CA LEU A 178 -16.80 4.86 9.22
C LEU A 178 -16.59 5.60 7.90
N PHE A 179 -16.14 4.87 6.90
CA PHE A 179 -15.93 5.43 5.56
C PHE A 179 -17.28 5.80 4.89
N GLY A 180 -18.32 5.05 5.23
CA GLY A 180 -19.69 5.32 4.85
C GLY A 180 -20.20 4.50 3.67
N GLY A 181 -21.52 4.61 3.46
CA GLY A 181 -22.23 3.99 2.34
C GLY A 181 -22.81 2.60 2.61
N GLY A 182 -22.54 2.01 3.77
CA GLY A 182 -23.07 0.70 4.16
C GLY A 182 -24.34 0.78 5.00
N LEU A 183 -24.27 1.48 6.12
CA LEU A 183 -25.36 1.63 7.07
C LEU A 183 -26.26 2.82 6.74
N ASN A 184 -27.53 2.74 7.08
CA ASN A 184 -28.36 3.92 7.26
C ASN A 184 -28.33 4.37 8.73
N ILE A 185 -28.90 5.55 9.00
CA ILE A 185 -28.82 6.18 10.34
C ILE A 185 -29.54 5.36 11.41
N GLU A 186 -30.73 4.83 11.12
CA GLU A 186 -31.49 4.03 12.08
C GLU A 186 -30.76 2.73 12.44
N GLU A 187 -30.15 2.11 11.46
CA GLU A 187 -29.31 0.92 11.65
C GLU A 187 -28.06 1.24 12.49
N PHE A 188 -27.41 2.36 12.20
CA PHE A 188 -26.24 2.79 12.96
C PHE A 188 -26.58 3.09 14.41
N ILE A 189 -27.70 3.77 14.69
CA ILE A 189 -28.17 4.04 16.05
C ILE A 189 -28.32 2.73 16.83
N LYS A 190 -28.98 1.71 16.24
CA LYS A 190 -29.14 0.39 16.86
C LYS A 190 -27.80 -0.26 17.18
N ILE A 191 -26.85 -0.18 16.25
CA ILE A 191 -25.49 -0.73 16.45
C ILE A 191 -24.77 0.00 17.58
N LYS A 192 -24.85 1.33 17.62
CA LYS A 192 -24.21 2.16 18.64
C LYS A 192 -24.83 1.95 20.04
N GLU A 193 -26.12 1.77 20.12
CA GLU A 193 -26.85 1.55 21.37
C GLU A 193 -26.75 0.11 21.91
N LYS A 194 -26.25 -0.83 21.09
CA LYS A 194 -26.04 -2.20 21.51
C LYS A 194 -24.98 -2.29 22.62
N GLN A 195 -25.28 -3.05 23.64
CA GLN A 195 -24.31 -3.34 24.70
C GLN A 195 -23.34 -4.42 24.24
N TYR A 196 -22.08 -4.04 24.04
CA TYR A 196 -21.00 -4.95 23.71
C TYR A 196 -20.33 -5.48 24.98
N GLN A 197 -19.70 -6.66 24.87
CA GLN A 197 -18.88 -7.21 25.95
C GLN A 197 -17.53 -6.49 25.94
N LEU A 198 -17.30 -5.63 26.91
CA LEU A 198 -16.08 -4.83 26.98
C LEU A 198 -15.06 -5.43 27.96
N PRO A 199 -13.80 -5.57 27.58
CA PRO A 199 -12.71 -5.90 28.49
C PRO A 199 -12.61 -4.88 29.63
N ARG A 200 -12.10 -5.32 30.78
CA ARG A 200 -11.97 -4.44 31.97
C ARG A 200 -11.16 -3.17 31.65
N GLY A 201 -11.77 -2.02 31.90
CA GLY A 201 -11.16 -0.71 31.69
C GLY A 201 -11.31 -0.15 30.28
N MET A 202 -11.88 -0.93 29.36
CA MET A 202 -12.29 -0.41 28.05
C MET A 202 -13.66 0.26 28.19
N LYS A 203 -13.84 1.32 27.42
CA LYS A 203 -15.11 2.04 27.28
C LYS A 203 -15.70 1.76 25.90
N GLU A 204 -16.96 2.15 25.70
CA GLU A 204 -17.64 2.00 24.41
C GLU A 204 -16.82 2.64 23.26
N PRO A 205 -16.78 2.00 22.08
CA PRO A 205 -16.10 2.56 20.93
C PRO A 205 -16.64 3.94 20.54
N TYR A 206 -15.77 4.84 20.16
CA TYR A 206 -16.13 6.06 19.45
C TYR A 206 -16.19 5.81 17.95
N PHE A 207 -17.29 6.22 17.35
CA PHE A 207 -17.52 6.15 15.91
C PHE A 207 -17.47 7.53 15.29
N PHE A 208 -16.60 7.72 14.32
CA PHE A 208 -16.45 8.98 13.59
C PHE A 208 -16.89 8.80 12.15
N ALA A 209 -17.71 9.72 11.64
CA ALA A 209 -18.10 9.74 10.24
C ALA A 209 -17.19 10.69 9.44
N ARG A 210 -17.06 10.42 8.15
CA ARG A 210 -16.40 11.36 7.24
C ARG A 210 -17.13 12.70 7.22
N ALA A 211 -16.39 13.79 7.37
CA ALA A 211 -16.95 15.13 7.43
C ALA A 211 -17.71 15.48 6.15
N PRO A 212 -19.00 15.81 6.22
CA PRO A 212 -19.80 16.23 5.07
C PRO A 212 -19.55 17.71 4.78
N ILE A 213 -18.34 18.05 4.32
CA ILE A 213 -17.96 19.41 3.96
C ILE A 213 -17.96 19.52 2.44
N VAL A 214 -18.70 20.48 1.94
CA VAL A 214 -18.82 20.76 0.50
C VAL A 214 -18.21 22.10 0.13
N GLY A 215 -17.50 22.16 -0.98
CA GLY A 215 -17.02 23.40 -1.55
C GLY A 215 -18.11 24.03 -2.43
N LYS A 216 -18.50 25.26 -2.12
CA LYS A 216 -19.46 26.08 -2.90
C LYS A 216 -18.74 27.26 -3.53
N GLU A 217 -18.96 27.47 -4.82
CA GLU A 217 -18.40 28.63 -5.52
C GLU A 217 -19.16 29.91 -5.18
N GLU A 218 -18.44 30.96 -4.79
CA GLU A 218 -18.94 32.29 -4.55
C GLU A 218 -18.11 33.32 -5.32
N LYS A 219 -18.66 33.91 -6.37
CA LYS A 219 -18.07 35.08 -7.09
C LYS A 219 -16.56 34.95 -7.41
N ASN A 220 -16.10 33.83 -7.92
CA ASN A 220 -14.71 33.49 -8.22
C ASN A 220 -13.87 32.99 -7.01
N ASP A 221 -14.49 32.70 -5.91
CA ASP A 221 -13.86 32.08 -4.77
C ASP A 221 -14.62 30.80 -4.37
N VAL A 222 -14.08 29.99 -3.45
CA VAL A 222 -14.73 28.80 -2.90
C VAL A 222 -14.83 28.94 -1.40
N ALA A 223 -16.05 28.79 -0.89
CA ALA A 223 -16.31 28.59 0.52
C ALA A 223 -16.53 27.09 0.78
N TYR A 224 -15.90 26.57 1.82
CA TYR A 224 -16.18 25.23 2.32
C TYR A 224 -17.10 25.31 3.53
N GLU A 225 -18.18 24.59 3.47
CA GLU A 225 -19.21 24.62 4.51
C GLU A 225 -19.63 23.21 4.90
N LEU A 226 -20.01 23.07 6.18
CA LEU A 226 -20.66 21.86 6.66
C LEU A 226 -22.04 21.72 6.00
N GLU A 227 -22.23 20.62 5.27
CA GLU A 227 -23.56 20.27 4.79
C GLU A 227 -24.38 19.66 5.92
N GLU A 228 -25.67 20.07 6.06
CA GLU A 228 -26.53 19.49 7.06
C GLU A 228 -26.69 17.99 6.82
N ASN A 229 -26.26 17.19 7.79
CA ASN A 229 -26.21 15.75 7.70
C ASN A 229 -26.55 15.13 9.06
N GLU A 230 -27.49 14.19 9.05
CA GLU A 230 -27.92 13.53 10.29
C GLU A 230 -26.84 12.66 10.92
N TRP A 231 -25.86 12.16 10.13
CA TRP A 231 -24.73 11.41 10.66
C TRP A 231 -23.92 12.20 11.69
N THR A 232 -23.79 13.51 11.51
CA THR A 232 -23.08 14.38 12.45
C THR A 232 -23.76 14.49 13.82
N LYS A 233 -25.04 14.11 13.91
CA LYS A 233 -25.83 14.15 15.16
C LYS A 233 -25.78 12.84 15.93
N VAL A 234 -25.47 11.72 15.27
CA VAL A 234 -25.51 10.37 15.88
C VAL A 234 -24.14 9.76 16.12
N THR A 235 -23.13 10.18 15.37
CA THR A 235 -21.73 9.75 15.59
C THR A 235 -21.07 10.51 16.73
N ASP A 236 -19.91 10.06 17.19
CA ASP A 236 -19.13 10.73 18.25
C ASP A 236 -18.31 11.91 17.71
N GLY A 237 -18.38 12.15 16.42
CA GLY A 237 -17.75 13.26 15.73
C GLY A 237 -17.46 12.94 14.27
N ILE A 238 -16.71 13.82 13.66
CA ILE A 238 -16.35 13.75 12.25
C ILE A 238 -14.83 13.72 12.07
N PHE A 239 -14.36 13.18 10.95
CA PHE A 239 -12.96 13.24 10.55
C PHE A 239 -12.81 13.82 9.15
N GLY A 240 -11.70 14.51 8.91
CA GLY A 240 -11.39 15.11 7.62
C GLY A 240 -11.05 14.09 6.54
N TRP A 241 -11.35 14.44 5.29
CA TRP A 241 -10.99 13.67 4.11
C TRP A 241 -10.42 14.59 3.02
N ILE A 242 -10.42 14.14 1.76
CA ILE A 242 -9.82 14.88 0.65
C ILE A 242 -10.71 16.07 0.24
N PRO A 243 -10.20 17.30 0.17
CA PRO A 243 -10.95 18.52 -0.08
C PRO A 243 -11.26 18.76 -1.57
N THR A 244 -11.97 17.85 -2.23
CA THR A 244 -12.39 18.07 -3.61
C THR A 244 -13.76 18.72 -3.71
N ARG A 245 -13.95 19.59 -4.70
CA ARG A 245 -15.23 20.21 -5.04
C ARG A 245 -15.70 19.81 -6.42
N VAL A 246 -17.02 19.86 -6.65
CA VAL A 246 -17.60 19.65 -7.97
C VAL A 246 -17.20 20.80 -8.89
N ARG A 247 -16.96 20.51 -10.14
CA ARG A 247 -16.65 21.51 -11.14
C ARG A 247 -17.94 22.22 -11.60
N ASP A 248 -18.06 23.51 -11.28
CA ASP A 248 -19.14 24.37 -11.74
C ASP A 248 -18.62 25.33 -12.78
N GLY A 249 -18.78 25.12 -14.05
CA GLY A 249 -18.59 26.07 -15.14
C GLY A 249 -17.35 26.97 -15.21
N LEU A 250 -16.71 27.28 -14.09
CA LEU A 250 -15.53 28.12 -13.93
C LEU A 250 -14.21 27.36 -14.03
N ALA A 251 -14.24 26.06 -14.38
CA ALA A 251 -13.02 25.31 -14.56
C ALA A 251 -12.17 25.92 -15.66
N THR A 252 -11.00 26.39 -15.29
CA THR A 252 -9.98 26.82 -16.24
C THR A 252 -9.62 25.65 -17.17
N GLU A 253 -9.05 25.92 -18.33
CA GLU A 253 -8.58 24.88 -19.25
C GLU A 253 -7.72 23.80 -18.53
N LYS A 254 -6.96 24.20 -17.50
CA LYS A 254 -6.13 23.33 -16.65
C LYS A 254 -6.94 22.19 -16.00
N PHE A 255 -8.19 22.43 -15.63
CA PHE A 255 -9.05 21.44 -14.94
C PHE A 255 -10.18 20.90 -15.82
N SER A 256 -10.21 21.23 -17.11
CA SER A 256 -11.28 20.84 -18.04
C SER A 256 -11.50 19.33 -18.16
N SER A 257 -10.49 18.52 -17.79
CA SER A 257 -10.54 17.06 -17.85
C SER A 257 -10.98 16.38 -16.54
N TRP A 258 -11.29 17.14 -15.50
CA TRP A 258 -11.63 16.65 -14.17
C TRP A 258 -13.07 16.96 -13.81
N ASP A 259 -13.75 16.07 -13.11
CA ASP A 259 -15.11 16.27 -12.60
C ASP A 259 -15.09 17.03 -11.27
N ARG A 260 -14.05 16.76 -10.47
CA ARG A 260 -13.80 17.41 -9.19
C ARG A 260 -12.35 17.85 -9.10
N TYR A 261 -12.08 18.95 -8.43
CA TYR A 261 -10.72 19.39 -8.17
C TYR A 261 -10.65 20.25 -6.92
N ALA A 262 -9.43 20.44 -6.41
CA ALA A 262 -9.13 21.49 -5.45
C ALA A 262 -7.73 22.06 -5.74
N THR A 263 -7.54 23.32 -5.40
CA THR A 263 -6.23 23.99 -5.37
C THR A 263 -5.62 23.83 -3.98
N LYS A 264 -4.37 24.27 -3.84
CA LYS A 264 -3.71 24.35 -2.52
C LYS A 264 -4.49 25.28 -1.57
N GLU A 265 -4.93 26.41 -2.07
CA GLU A 265 -5.72 27.39 -1.31
C GLU A 265 -7.08 26.81 -0.91
N ASP A 266 -7.71 26.02 -1.78
CA ASP A 266 -8.93 25.32 -1.44
C ASP A 266 -8.70 24.31 -0.30
N ALA A 267 -7.57 23.59 -0.30
CA ALA A 267 -7.21 22.66 0.76
C ALA A 267 -7.00 23.36 2.11
N GLU A 268 -6.40 24.55 2.13
CA GLU A 268 -6.26 25.38 3.33
C GLU A 268 -7.63 25.81 3.89
N LYS A 269 -8.53 26.30 3.04
CA LYS A 269 -9.90 26.69 3.42
C LYS A 269 -10.71 25.51 3.93
N TYR A 270 -10.52 24.34 3.35
CA TYR A 270 -11.15 23.11 3.84
C TYR A 270 -10.73 22.79 5.27
N VAL A 271 -9.45 22.93 5.63
CA VAL A 271 -8.98 22.71 7.00
C VAL A 271 -9.67 23.68 7.98
N ASP A 272 -9.77 24.97 7.65
CA ASP A 272 -10.47 25.96 8.49
C ASP A 272 -11.96 25.60 8.64
N ALA A 273 -12.61 25.16 7.58
CA ALA A 273 -14.00 24.74 7.60
C ALA A 273 -14.21 23.45 8.42
N LEU A 274 -13.25 22.54 8.38
CA LEU A 274 -13.29 21.31 9.14
C LEU A 274 -13.24 21.57 10.66
N TYR A 275 -12.38 22.48 11.12
CA TYR A 275 -12.36 22.87 12.55
C TYR A 275 -13.70 23.48 12.98
N LYS A 276 -14.23 24.40 12.21
CA LYS A 276 -15.58 24.97 12.48
C LYS A 276 -16.66 23.90 12.50
N ALA A 277 -16.60 22.92 11.59
CA ALA A 277 -17.56 21.83 11.53
C ALA A 277 -17.45 20.91 12.77
N MET A 278 -16.24 20.63 13.27
CA MET A 278 -16.06 19.84 14.47
C MET A 278 -16.61 20.54 15.73
N ASP A 279 -16.49 21.87 15.81
CA ASP A 279 -17.13 22.65 16.88
C ASP A 279 -18.65 22.62 16.78
N ILE A 280 -19.22 22.84 15.59
CA ILE A 280 -20.67 22.83 15.36
C ILE A 280 -21.29 21.46 15.66
N THR A 281 -20.59 20.38 15.36
CA THR A 281 -21.05 19.00 15.58
C THR A 281 -20.74 18.48 16.99
N GLU A 282 -20.15 19.29 17.86
CA GLU A 282 -19.72 18.90 19.20
C GLU A 282 -18.91 17.58 19.20
N SER A 283 -18.00 17.45 18.23
CA SER A 283 -17.16 16.26 18.07
C SER A 283 -16.39 15.96 19.35
N LYS A 284 -16.42 14.70 19.81
CA LYS A 284 -15.70 14.21 21.00
C LYS A 284 -14.19 14.39 20.90
N LEU A 285 -13.67 14.27 19.68
CA LEU A 285 -12.27 14.52 19.33
C LEU A 285 -12.25 15.36 18.05
N HIS A 286 -11.34 16.31 17.98
CA HIS A 286 -11.09 17.09 16.80
C HIS A 286 -10.05 16.38 15.92
N ILE A 287 -10.54 15.76 14.84
CA ILE A 287 -9.74 14.93 13.91
C ILE A 287 -9.61 15.66 12.58
N SER A 288 -8.57 16.45 12.44
CA SER A 288 -8.27 17.15 11.19
C SER A 288 -7.47 16.27 10.23
N CYS A 289 -7.24 16.75 9.01
CA CYS A 289 -6.52 15.98 8.00
C CYS A 289 -5.46 16.77 7.25
N VAL A 290 -4.57 16.01 6.60
CA VAL A 290 -3.61 16.48 5.61
C VAL A 290 -3.50 15.48 4.47
N ASN A 291 -3.41 15.94 3.22
CA ASN A 291 -3.19 15.09 2.05
C ASN A 291 -2.19 15.73 1.07
N PRO A 292 -1.34 14.94 0.40
CA PRO A 292 -0.31 15.50 -0.49
C PRO A 292 -0.82 15.81 -1.90
N GLU A 293 -1.78 15.05 -2.41
CA GLU A 293 -2.22 15.05 -3.81
C GLU A 293 -3.54 14.26 -3.93
N MET A 294 -4.22 14.39 -5.04
CA MET A 294 -5.26 13.48 -5.51
C MET A 294 -5.19 13.35 -7.02
N ASP A 295 -5.18 12.14 -7.52
CA ASP A 295 -5.32 11.83 -8.95
C ASP A 295 -5.87 10.41 -9.10
N ASN A 296 -7.18 10.28 -9.10
CA ASN A 296 -7.84 8.97 -9.10
C ASN A 296 -8.08 8.38 -10.50
N ARG A 297 -7.34 8.82 -11.52
CA ARG A 297 -7.48 8.26 -12.89
C ARG A 297 -7.24 6.77 -12.93
N ALA A 298 -6.38 6.26 -12.09
CA ALA A 298 -6.12 4.82 -12.01
C ALA A 298 -7.34 4.02 -11.52
N CYS A 299 -8.19 4.62 -10.68
CA CYS A 299 -9.43 4.01 -10.20
C CYS A 299 -10.56 3.97 -11.23
N ALA A 300 -10.42 4.71 -12.34
CA ALA A 300 -11.43 4.78 -13.40
C ALA A 300 -11.78 3.42 -14.02
N SER A 301 -10.92 2.41 -13.85
CA SER A 301 -11.17 1.04 -14.30
C SER A 301 -12.13 0.25 -13.39
N TRP A 302 -12.33 0.67 -12.14
CA TRP A 302 -13.16 -0.07 -11.18
C TRP A 302 -14.61 0.34 -11.25
N ASN A 303 -14.85 1.63 -11.45
CA ASN A 303 -16.20 2.16 -11.35
C ASN A 303 -16.39 3.47 -12.11
N LYS A 304 -17.62 3.96 -12.13
CA LYS A 304 -18.02 5.28 -12.62
C LYS A 304 -17.74 6.37 -11.57
N TYR A 305 -16.49 6.45 -11.11
CA TYR A 305 -16.11 7.52 -10.18
C TYR A 305 -15.92 8.85 -10.93
N ASP A 306 -16.28 9.92 -10.25
CA ASP A 306 -15.88 11.25 -10.66
C ASP A 306 -14.36 11.34 -10.63
N LEU A 307 -13.77 11.87 -11.71
CA LEU A 307 -12.35 12.10 -11.76
C LEU A 307 -11.98 13.29 -10.88
N SER A 308 -11.19 13.03 -9.85
CA SER A 308 -10.80 14.00 -8.83
C SER A 308 -9.31 14.34 -8.94
N TYR A 309 -8.99 15.61 -8.74
CA TYR A 309 -7.62 16.10 -8.86
C TYR A 309 -7.27 17.17 -7.82
N ILE A 310 -6.12 17.00 -7.18
CA ILE A 310 -5.42 18.01 -6.40
C ILE A 310 -3.94 17.92 -6.76
N SER A 311 -3.33 19.04 -7.12
CA SER A 311 -1.91 19.05 -7.48
C SER A 311 -1.03 18.88 -6.24
N ARG A 312 0.02 18.06 -6.33
CA ARG A 312 1.04 17.92 -5.29
C ARG A 312 1.93 19.16 -5.15
N GLU A 313 2.08 19.94 -6.22
CA GLU A 313 2.89 21.17 -6.29
C GLU A 313 4.29 20.99 -5.67
N SER A 314 4.96 19.88 -6.02
CA SER A 314 6.27 19.51 -5.47
C SER A 314 6.32 19.40 -3.94
N GLY A 315 5.17 19.12 -3.31
CA GLY A 315 5.00 18.95 -1.86
C GLY A 315 4.42 20.18 -1.16
N GLU A 316 4.21 21.30 -1.87
CA GLU A 316 3.68 22.52 -1.26
C GLU A 316 2.24 22.35 -0.75
N THR A 317 1.38 21.62 -1.46
CA THR A 317 0.02 21.33 -1.02
C THR A 317 0.01 20.63 0.34
N TYR A 318 0.83 19.61 0.51
CA TYR A 318 0.96 18.89 1.77
C TYR A 318 1.49 19.77 2.90
N GLU A 319 2.52 20.56 2.59
CA GLU A 319 3.12 21.46 3.57
C GLU A 319 2.15 22.58 4.01
N SER A 320 1.35 23.12 3.10
CA SER A 320 0.39 24.17 3.42
C SER A 320 -0.71 23.67 4.36
N MET A 321 -1.25 22.47 4.13
CA MET A 321 -2.22 21.86 5.03
C MET A 321 -1.64 21.61 6.43
N TRP A 322 -0.37 21.18 6.53
CA TRP A 322 0.31 21.07 7.82
C TRP A 322 0.46 22.42 8.53
N LYS A 323 0.84 23.48 7.80
CA LYS A 323 0.93 24.84 8.35
C LYS A 323 -0.41 25.30 8.87
N LYS A 324 -1.49 25.07 8.10
CA LYS A 324 -2.84 25.45 8.49
C LYS A 324 -3.28 24.69 9.76
N ASN A 325 -3.01 23.42 9.87
CA ASN A 325 -3.28 22.65 11.08
C ASN A 325 -2.46 23.15 12.30
N LEU A 326 -1.26 23.68 12.11
CA LEU A 326 -0.50 24.28 13.22
C LEU A 326 -1.11 25.60 13.71
N GLU A 327 -1.86 26.32 12.87
CA GLU A 327 -2.62 27.51 13.31
C GLU A 327 -3.73 27.10 14.30
N HIS A 328 -4.32 25.91 14.13
CA HIS A 328 -5.33 25.31 15.00
C HIS A 328 -4.76 24.33 16.02
N LYS A 329 -3.46 24.45 16.35
CA LYS A 329 -2.77 23.43 17.15
C LYS A 329 -3.43 23.17 18.51
N GLU A 330 -3.97 24.18 19.15
CA GLU A 330 -4.56 24.03 20.48
C GLU A 330 -5.96 23.38 20.43
N ASP A 331 -6.63 23.45 19.29
CA ASP A 331 -8.00 22.96 19.09
C ASP A 331 -8.06 21.53 18.56
N ALA A 332 -6.94 20.96 18.09
CA ALA A 332 -6.91 19.66 17.46
C ALA A 332 -6.30 18.57 18.34
N ASP A 333 -6.90 17.39 18.33
CA ASP A 333 -6.45 16.19 19.05
C ASP A 333 -5.66 15.23 18.16
N ILE A 334 -6.12 15.05 16.93
CA ILE A 334 -5.57 14.10 15.96
C ILE A 334 -5.38 14.78 14.61
N ILE A 335 -4.24 14.53 13.98
CA ILE A 335 -4.04 14.75 12.54
C ILE A 335 -4.09 13.42 11.82
N TYR A 336 -4.99 13.32 10.86
CA TYR A 336 -5.18 12.15 10.00
C TYR A 336 -4.56 12.38 8.63
N ILE A 337 -3.54 11.62 8.29
CA ILE A 337 -2.84 11.70 7.00
C ILE A 337 -3.58 10.83 5.98
N ILE A 338 -3.97 11.41 4.88
CA ILE A 338 -4.65 10.73 3.80
C ILE A 338 -3.72 10.72 2.58
N SER A 339 -3.05 9.60 2.32
CA SER A 339 -2.96 8.34 3.05
C SER A 339 -1.51 7.92 3.23
N TRP A 340 -1.27 6.80 3.92
CA TRP A 340 0.05 6.16 3.89
C TRP A 340 0.38 5.67 2.48
N ASN A 341 -0.50 4.89 1.83
CA ASN A 341 -0.14 4.09 0.66
C ASN A 341 -1.22 3.95 -0.42
N ASP A 342 -2.18 4.85 -0.55
CA ASP A 342 -3.07 4.78 -1.72
C ASP A 342 -2.40 5.30 -2.98
N TYR A 343 -1.77 4.39 -3.69
CA TYR A 343 -1.10 4.64 -4.96
C TYR A 343 -2.06 4.82 -6.14
N THR A 344 -3.26 4.26 -6.05
CA THR A 344 -4.27 4.32 -7.13
C THR A 344 -4.96 5.67 -7.19
N GLU A 345 -5.12 6.33 -6.06
CA GLU A 345 -5.63 7.70 -5.94
C GLU A 345 -4.52 8.74 -5.82
N CYS A 346 -3.26 8.31 -5.79
CA CYS A 346 -2.06 9.14 -5.76
C CYS A 346 -1.91 10.06 -4.54
N HIS A 347 -2.60 9.78 -3.44
CA HIS A 347 -2.44 10.56 -2.21
C HIS A 347 -1.56 9.90 -1.14
N GLN A 348 -0.73 8.96 -1.55
CA GLN A 348 0.24 8.31 -0.68
C GLN A 348 1.36 9.24 -0.21
N ILE A 349 1.82 9.01 1.03
CA ILE A 349 3.08 9.57 1.57
C ILE A 349 4.19 8.53 1.68
N GLU A 350 3.89 7.25 1.49
CA GLU A 350 4.89 6.20 1.41
C GLU A 350 5.91 6.54 0.31
N PRO A 351 7.22 6.29 0.51
CA PRO A 351 8.25 6.73 -0.42
C PRO A 351 8.08 6.20 -1.84
N THR A 352 8.32 7.07 -2.81
CA THR A 352 8.25 6.76 -4.25
C THR A 352 9.58 6.99 -4.96
N LEU A 353 9.76 6.43 -6.14
CA LEU A 353 10.93 6.71 -6.97
C LEU A 353 11.01 8.18 -7.39
N LYS A 354 9.86 8.84 -7.52
CA LYS A 354 9.77 10.24 -7.97
C LYS A 354 10.06 11.23 -6.85
N ASP A 355 9.47 11.01 -5.68
CA ASP A 355 9.42 11.99 -4.60
C ASP A 355 10.37 11.63 -3.44
N GLY A 356 10.92 10.41 -3.44
CA GLY A 356 11.79 9.93 -2.37
C GLY A 356 11.06 9.95 -1.02
N TYR A 357 11.68 10.56 -0.04
CA TYR A 357 11.17 10.67 1.35
C TYR A 357 10.60 12.06 1.68
N ARG A 358 10.35 12.92 0.69
CA ARG A 358 9.95 14.33 0.88
C ARG A 358 8.74 14.49 1.81
N GLU A 359 7.66 13.73 1.57
CA GLU A 359 6.44 13.82 2.38
C GLU A 359 6.70 13.36 3.82
N LEU A 360 7.53 12.35 4.02
CA LEU A 360 7.91 11.87 5.35
C LEU A 360 8.80 12.87 6.10
N GLU A 361 9.70 13.55 5.41
CA GLU A 361 10.49 14.64 5.99
C GLU A 361 9.60 15.81 6.41
N THR A 362 8.62 16.15 5.58
CA THR A 362 7.60 17.14 5.89
C THR A 362 6.77 16.70 7.09
N THR A 363 6.26 15.46 7.08
CA THR A 363 5.51 14.88 8.20
C THR A 363 6.32 14.95 9.49
N ARG A 364 7.57 14.48 9.49
CA ARG A 364 8.45 14.51 10.68
C ARG A 364 8.62 15.94 11.22
N ARG A 365 8.87 16.89 10.33
CA ARG A 365 9.07 18.30 10.71
C ARG A 365 7.83 18.91 11.37
N TYR A 366 6.65 18.66 10.80
CA TYR A 366 5.41 19.26 11.28
C TYR A 366 4.77 18.48 12.42
N ALA A 367 4.80 17.15 12.39
CA ALA A 367 4.32 16.31 13.50
C ALA A 367 5.14 16.56 14.78
N SER A 368 6.46 16.78 14.66
CA SER A 368 7.28 17.18 15.81
C SER A 368 6.82 18.51 16.43
N LYS A 369 6.57 19.53 15.60
CA LYS A 369 6.05 20.84 16.05
C LYS A 369 4.66 20.69 16.67
N TRP A 370 3.80 19.93 16.02
CA TRP A 370 2.46 19.62 16.46
C TRP A 370 2.44 18.97 17.84
N LYS A 371 3.27 17.97 18.07
CA LYS A 371 3.41 17.26 19.35
C LYS A 371 4.29 18.00 20.38
N GLY A 372 4.86 19.14 20.03
CA GLY A 372 5.81 19.86 20.91
C GLY A 372 7.13 19.10 21.14
N GLN A 373 7.51 18.21 20.23
CA GLN A 373 8.73 17.40 20.30
C GLN A 373 9.86 18.04 19.49
N LYS A 374 11.12 17.72 19.86
CA LYS A 374 12.28 18.16 19.07
C LYS A 374 12.42 17.29 17.82
N ASN A 375 12.56 17.93 16.66
CA ASN A 375 12.95 17.24 15.44
C ASN A 375 14.48 17.13 15.40
N THR A 376 15.02 15.96 15.75
CA THR A 376 16.47 15.70 15.79
C THR A 376 16.95 14.77 14.67
N GLY A 377 16.05 14.30 13.82
CA GLY A 377 16.37 13.32 12.77
C GLY A 377 16.97 13.95 11.51
N ALA A 378 17.83 13.21 10.82
CA ALA A 378 18.34 13.53 9.49
C ALA A 378 17.54 12.81 8.39
N SER A 379 17.51 13.36 7.16
CA SER A 379 16.84 12.70 6.03
C SER A 379 17.35 11.29 5.76
N SER A 380 18.65 11.05 5.99
CA SER A 380 19.28 9.74 5.88
C SER A 380 18.75 8.66 6.82
N ASP A 381 18.06 9.05 7.91
CA ASP A 381 17.50 8.09 8.87
C ASP A 381 16.46 7.19 8.20
N PHE A 382 15.71 7.73 7.24
CA PHE A 382 14.70 6.98 6.48
C PHE A 382 15.29 5.87 5.59
N LEU A 383 16.61 5.89 5.35
CA LEU A 383 17.27 4.80 4.62
C LEU A 383 17.44 3.53 5.48
N LEU A 384 17.40 3.64 6.81
CA LEU A 384 17.66 2.52 7.71
C LEU A 384 16.58 1.42 7.61
N PRO A 385 15.27 1.74 7.64
CA PRO A 385 14.22 0.74 7.42
C PRO A 385 14.34 0.04 6.06
N MET A 386 14.69 0.78 5.00
CA MET A 386 14.88 0.21 3.66
C MET A 386 16.08 -0.77 3.62
N ARG A 387 17.21 -0.40 4.22
CA ARG A 387 18.38 -1.29 4.34
C ARG A 387 18.03 -2.55 5.14
N LEU A 388 17.31 -2.41 6.25
CA LEU A 388 16.84 -3.52 7.06
C LEU A 388 15.93 -4.45 6.26
N PHE A 389 14.98 -3.90 5.49
CA PHE A 389 14.10 -4.66 4.61
C PHE A 389 14.89 -5.53 3.63
N TYR A 390 15.88 -4.97 2.93
CA TYR A 390 16.70 -5.74 2.00
C TYR A 390 17.53 -6.83 2.70
N LEU A 391 18.00 -6.57 3.93
CA LEU A 391 18.71 -7.59 4.71
C LEU A 391 17.77 -8.72 5.17
N ARG A 392 16.53 -8.40 5.58
CA ARG A 392 15.49 -9.40 5.86
C ARG A 392 15.26 -10.32 4.66
N LYS A 393 15.07 -9.73 3.47
CA LYS A 393 14.90 -10.49 2.22
C LYS A 393 16.10 -11.37 1.93
N LYS A 394 17.30 -10.85 2.13
CA LYS A 394 18.54 -11.59 1.95
C LYS A 394 18.62 -12.79 2.91
N VAL A 395 18.38 -12.58 4.19
CA VAL A 395 18.38 -13.64 5.20
C VAL A 395 17.30 -14.69 4.91
N ARG A 396 16.10 -14.30 4.48
CA ARG A 396 15.07 -15.25 4.06
C ARG A 396 15.51 -16.11 2.86
N ARG A 397 16.21 -15.54 1.88
CA ARG A 397 16.79 -16.31 0.76
C ARG A 397 17.84 -17.32 1.24
N LEU A 398 18.71 -16.92 2.15
CA LEU A 398 19.71 -17.81 2.75
C LEU A 398 19.05 -18.96 3.52
N ASN A 399 17.97 -18.68 4.26
CA ASN A 399 17.19 -19.71 4.94
C ASN A 399 16.55 -20.69 3.95
N LYS A 400 15.95 -20.19 2.86
CA LYS A 400 15.40 -21.05 1.80
C LYS A 400 16.48 -21.91 1.13
N ALA A 401 17.71 -21.45 1.14
CA ALA A 401 18.87 -22.18 0.66
C ALA A 401 19.44 -23.17 1.67
N GLY A 402 18.82 -23.32 2.85
CA GLY A 402 19.18 -24.31 3.88
C GLY A 402 20.23 -23.83 4.89
N LEU A 403 20.57 -22.53 4.92
CA LEU A 403 21.41 -22.00 6.00
C LEU A 403 20.61 -21.83 7.28
N ASP A 404 21.25 -22.10 8.41
CA ASP A 404 20.74 -21.64 9.70
C ASP A 404 20.88 -20.11 9.79
N VAL A 405 19.77 -19.43 9.97
CA VAL A 405 19.70 -17.96 9.96
C VAL A 405 19.20 -17.38 11.28
N LEU A 406 19.03 -18.19 12.33
CA LEU A 406 18.46 -17.74 13.59
C LEU A 406 19.25 -16.58 14.22
N GLU A 407 20.58 -16.65 14.20
CA GLU A 407 21.41 -15.55 14.70
C GLU A 407 21.25 -14.27 13.89
N TYR A 408 21.15 -14.36 12.55
CA TYR A 408 20.93 -13.21 11.69
C TYR A 408 19.57 -12.59 11.93
N GLN A 409 18.53 -13.40 12.10
CA GLN A 409 17.19 -12.91 12.43
C GLN A 409 17.17 -12.14 13.75
N ALA A 410 17.82 -12.68 14.79
CA ALA A 410 17.93 -12.02 16.09
C ALA A 410 18.71 -10.68 16.01
N LEU A 411 19.77 -10.61 15.21
CA LEU A 411 20.51 -9.39 14.98
C LEU A 411 19.67 -8.33 14.24
N LEU A 412 18.89 -8.75 13.23
CA LEU A 412 17.99 -7.85 12.49
C LEU A 412 16.84 -7.35 13.39
N ASP A 413 16.31 -8.20 14.28
CA ASP A 413 15.34 -7.77 15.28
C ASP A 413 15.92 -6.70 16.23
N GLY A 414 17.16 -6.90 16.65
CA GLY A 414 17.90 -5.90 17.44
C GLY A 414 18.11 -4.57 16.72
N ILE A 415 18.25 -4.58 15.38
CA ILE A 415 18.33 -3.36 14.56
C ILE A 415 16.97 -2.68 14.47
N ALA A 416 15.90 -3.44 14.19
CA ALA A 416 14.53 -2.92 14.19
C ALA A 416 14.21 -2.19 15.52
N ASP A 417 14.61 -2.80 16.63
CA ASP A 417 14.45 -2.25 17.99
C ASP A 417 15.19 -0.92 18.17
N ARG A 418 16.39 -0.79 17.62
CA ARG A 418 17.17 0.47 17.65
C ARG A 418 16.51 1.55 16.80
N ILE A 419 16.03 1.22 15.61
CA ILE A 419 15.34 2.16 14.73
C ILE A 419 14.07 2.67 15.41
N ARG A 420 13.21 1.76 15.93
CA ARG A 420 11.96 2.15 16.60
C ARG A 420 12.19 3.06 17.81
N ASN A 421 13.31 2.89 18.52
CA ASN A 421 13.71 3.67 19.67
C ASN A 421 14.58 4.88 19.31
N ARG A 422 14.72 5.20 18.01
CA ARG A 422 15.50 6.32 17.48
C ARG A 422 16.98 6.32 17.88
N LYS A 423 17.55 5.16 18.15
CA LYS A 423 18.98 4.95 18.37
C LYS A 423 19.71 4.83 17.03
N ILE A 424 19.66 5.90 16.25
CA ILE A 424 19.99 5.92 14.82
C ILE A 424 21.45 5.50 14.58
N SER A 425 22.40 6.10 15.31
CA SER A 425 23.83 5.78 15.15
C SER A 425 24.15 4.32 15.48
N GLU A 426 23.48 3.77 16.52
CA GLU A 426 23.62 2.36 16.84
C GLU A 426 23.05 1.48 15.72
N ALA A 427 21.82 1.79 15.27
CA ALA A 427 21.18 1.05 14.18
C ALA A 427 22.05 1.03 12.91
N GLN A 428 22.62 2.18 12.54
CA GLN A 428 23.51 2.30 11.38
C GLN A 428 24.75 1.42 11.55
N LEU A 429 25.42 1.47 12.69
CA LEU A 429 26.62 0.67 12.96
C LEU A 429 26.33 -0.84 12.86
N PHE A 430 25.19 -1.28 13.44
CA PHE A 430 24.79 -2.68 13.38
C PHE A 430 24.41 -3.12 11.97
N LEU A 431 23.69 -2.26 11.20
CA LEU A 431 23.41 -2.52 9.79
C LEU A 431 24.68 -2.72 8.97
N GLU A 432 25.65 -1.82 9.10
CA GLU A 432 26.94 -1.94 8.42
C GLU A 432 27.69 -3.21 8.80
N GLY A 433 27.62 -3.62 10.07
CA GLY A 433 28.23 -4.85 10.57
C GLY A 433 27.61 -6.10 9.92
N ILE A 434 26.29 -6.17 9.90
CA ILE A 434 25.56 -7.31 9.32
C ILE A 434 25.67 -7.36 7.79
N GLU A 435 25.66 -6.22 7.11
CA GLU A 435 25.89 -6.15 5.67
C GLU A 435 27.24 -6.78 5.28
N ARG A 436 28.31 -6.41 5.99
CA ARG A 436 29.65 -7.00 5.78
C ARG A 436 29.66 -8.51 6.07
N LEU A 437 29.00 -8.92 7.16
CA LEU A 437 28.92 -10.33 7.53
C LEU A 437 28.21 -11.14 6.44
N LEU A 438 27.04 -10.68 5.99
CA LEU A 438 26.28 -11.36 4.95
C LEU A 438 26.97 -11.32 3.58
N GLN A 439 27.70 -10.25 3.25
CA GLN A 439 28.57 -10.23 2.06
C GLN A 439 29.64 -11.30 2.11
N ASN A 440 30.27 -11.50 3.27
CA ASN A 440 31.28 -12.56 3.42
C ASN A 440 30.66 -13.95 3.32
N VAL A 441 29.49 -14.17 3.91
CA VAL A 441 28.73 -15.43 3.78
C VAL A 441 28.38 -15.70 2.32
N GLU A 442 27.84 -14.72 1.62
CA GLU A 442 27.53 -14.84 0.19
C GLU A 442 28.79 -15.10 -0.63
N LYS A 443 29.88 -14.38 -0.37
CA LYS A 443 31.15 -14.61 -1.06
C LYS A 443 31.66 -16.04 -0.87
N GLN A 444 31.59 -16.56 0.34
CA GLN A 444 31.97 -17.96 0.62
C GLN A 444 31.05 -18.97 -0.08
N ILE A 445 29.77 -18.68 -0.13
CA ILE A 445 28.80 -19.50 -0.87
C ILE A 445 29.07 -19.40 -2.38
N ILE A 446 29.31 -18.19 -2.90
CA ILE A 446 29.69 -17.93 -4.29
C ILE A 446 30.98 -18.67 -4.64
N GLU A 447 32.04 -18.51 -3.87
CA GLU A 447 33.33 -19.15 -4.11
C GLU A 447 33.25 -20.67 -4.02
N ARG A 448 32.33 -21.20 -3.21
CA ARG A 448 32.18 -22.65 -3.07
C ARG A 448 31.28 -23.29 -4.13
N LYS A 449 30.22 -22.68 -4.62
CA LYS A 449 29.24 -23.35 -5.54
C LYS A 449 28.26 -22.43 -6.32
N PHE A 450 28.62 -21.20 -6.71
CA PHE A 450 27.77 -20.46 -7.63
C PHE A 450 27.88 -21.01 -9.05
N LEU A 451 26.83 -21.65 -9.51
CA LEU A 451 26.63 -21.88 -10.93
C LEU A 451 25.73 -20.76 -11.47
N LEU A 452 26.36 -19.70 -11.96
CA LEU A 452 25.72 -18.83 -12.93
C LEU A 452 25.60 -19.67 -14.22
N LEU A 453 24.49 -20.38 -14.40
CA LEU A 453 24.26 -21.16 -15.60
C LEU A 453 23.89 -20.24 -16.75
N GLN A 454 24.87 -19.51 -17.24
CA GLN A 454 24.82 -18.96 -18.58
C GLN A 454 25.20 -20.09 -19.55
N LYS A 455 24.27 -20.99 -19.86
CA LYS A 455 24.47 -21.96 -20.92
C LYS A 455 23.70 -21.55 -22.15
N GLN A 456 24.39 -20.88 -23.06
CA GLN A 456 24.02 -20.85 -24.47
C GLN A 456 23.92 -22.32 -24.95
N GLY A 457 22.83 -22.68 -25.56
CA GLY A 457 22.63 -24.01 -26.14
C GLY A 457 21.43 -24.79 -25.63
N ARG A 458 20.77 -24.31 -24.58
CA ARG A 458 19.56 -24.93 -24.02
C ARG A 458 18.30 -24.11 -24.22
N ILE A 459 18.38 -23.09 -25.04
CA ILE A 459 17.25 -22.26 -25.43
C ILE A 459 16.98 -22.52 -26.89
N ARG A 460 15.79 -22.95 -27.20
CA ARG A 460 15.31 -23.06 -28.57
C ARG A 460 14.21 -22.02 -28.78
N THR A 461 14.45 -21.10 -29.69
CA THR A 461 13.41 -20.21 -30.20
C THR A 461 12.82 -20.77 -31.47
N THR A 462 11.52 -20.90 -31.51
CA THR A 462 10.74 -21.21 -32.70
C THR A 462 9.69 -20.13 -32.85
N GLU A 463 9.06 -20.05 -34.01
CA GLU A 463 8.02 -19.05 -34.27
C GLU A 463 6.95 -19.04 -33.14
N GLY A 464 6.86 -17.93 -32.40
CA GLY A 464 5.92 -17.77 -31.30
C GLY A 464 6.24 -18.54 -30.01
N ARG A 465 7.43 -19.12 -29.84
CA ARG A 465 7.78 -19.87 -28.61
C ARG A 465 9.26 -19.78 -28.25
N ILE A 466 9.51 -19.71 -26.96
CA ILE A 466 10.83 -19.91 -26.34
C ILE A 466 10.74 -21.19 -25.52
N ILE A 467 11.62 -22.13 -25.79
CA ILE A 467 11.69 -23.40 -25.08
C ILE A 467 12.99 -23.42 -24.28
N LEU A 468 12.83 -23.49 -22.96
CA LEU A 468 13.94 -23.60 -22.02
C LEU A 468 14.02 -25.06 -21.57
N TYR A 469 15.19 -25.69 -21.77
CA TYR A 469 15.42 -27.07 -21.33
C TYR A 469 15.91 -27.06 -19.88
N LEU A 470 15.09 -27.57 -18.96
CA LEU A 470 15.32 -27.49 -17.51
C LEU A 470 15.96 -28.75 -16.92
N GLU A 471 16.23 -29.77 -17.72
CA GLU A 471 16.65 -31.09 -17.24
C GLU A 471 17.93 -31.06 -16.38
N GLU A 472 18.91 -30.20 -16.73
CA GLU A 472 20.12 -30.00 -15.92
C GLU A 472 19.95 -29.00 -14.76
N LEU A 473 18.81 -28.30 -14.72
CA LEU A 473 18.48 -27.37 -13.65
C LEU A 473 17.69 -28.04 -12.52
N LYS A 474 17.15 -29.24 -12.75
CA LYS A 474 16.26 -29.93 -11.80
C LYS A 474 16.90 -30.15 -10.45
N GLU A 475 18.13 -30.62 -10.41
CA GLU A 475 18.87 -30.81 -9.15
C GLU A 475 19.05 -29.49 -8.39
N HIS A 476 19.20 -28.40 -9.13
CA HIS A 476 19.40 -27.07 -8.57
C HIS A 476 18.08 -26.40 -8.15
N MET A 477 16.94 -26.78 -8.71
CA MET A 477 15.62 -26.20 -8.44
C MET A 477 14.85 -26.90 -7.32
N THR A 478 15.27 -28.11 -6.93
CA THR A 478 14.58 -28.90 -5.89
C THR A 478 15.00 -28.59 -4.47
N HIS A 479 16.10 -27.90 -4.24
CA HIS A 479 16.76 -27.78 -2.94
C HIS A 479 16.85 -26.35 -2.36
N GLY A 480 16.12 -25.39 -2.86
CA GLY A 480 16.13 -24.04 -2.28
C GLY A 480 15.56 -22.97 -3.18
N GLY A 481 15.53 -21.75 -2.68
CA GLY A 481 15.11 -20.59 -3.44
C GLY A 481 16.06 -20.28 -4.59
N TYR A 482 15.51 -19.91 -5.74
CA TYR A 482 16.30 -19.42 -6.85
C TYR A 482 15.61 -18.18 -7.44
N ASP A 483 16.42 -17.28 -7.98
CA ASP A 483 15.95 -16.20 -8.83
C ASP A 483 16.23 -16.60 -10.27
N SER A 484 15.24 -16.48 -11.15
CA SER A 484 15.42 -16.73 -12.56
C SER A 484 14.80 -15.65 -13.42
N TRP A 485 15.43 -15.40 -14.56
CA TRP A 485 14.91 -14.43 -15.52
C TRP A 485 15.31 -14.79 -16.95
N LEU A 486 14.46 -14.38 -17.87
CA LEU A 486 14.69 -14.42 -19.29
C LEU A 486 15.15 -13.04 -19.75
N SER A 487 16.28 -12.96 -20.45
CA SER A 487 16.77 -11.74 -21.09
C SER A 487 16.75 -11.91 -22.59
N PHE A 488 16.29 -10.94 -23.31
CA PHE A 488 16.26 -10.93 -24.79
C PHE A 488 16.22 -9.51 -25.33
N SER A 489 16.56 -9.38 -26.61
CA SER A 489 16.34 -8.15 -27.37
C SER A 489 15.10 -8.31 -28.23
N TYR A 490 14.27 -7.28 -28.34
CA TYR A 490 13.12 -7.22 -29.23
C TYR A 490 13.20 -5.98 -30.12
N LEU A 491 12.65 -6.07 -31.34
CA LEU A 491 12.53 -4.93 -32.24
C LEU A 491 11.23 -4.18 -31.93
N ASP A 492 11.36 -2.94 -31.50
CA ASP A 492 10.25 -2.05 -31.17
C ASP A 492 9.73 -1.34 -32.43
N GLU A 493 9.00 -2.08 -33.27
CA GLU A 493 8.58 -1.63 -34.61
C GLU A 493 7.09 -1.30 -34.75
N THR A 494 6.32 -1.44 -33.67
CA THR A 494 4.88 -1.17 -33.67
C THR A 494 4.43 -0.48 -32.38
N ASN A 495 3.20 0.05 -32.37
CA ASN A 495 2.54 0.52 -31.14
C ASN A 495 1.65 -0.55 -30.48
N LYS A 496 1.84 -1.82 -30.85
CA LYS A 496 1.12 -2.95 -30.28
C LYS A 496 1.85 -3.47 -29.05
N SER A 497 1.23 -4.38 -28.32
CA SER A 497 1.88 -5.16 -27.26
C SER A 497 2.08 -6.60 -27.70
N PHE A 498 3.04 -7.26 -27.07
CA PHE A 498 3.21 -8.70 -27.14
C PHE A 498 3.28 -9.28 -25.73
N GLU A 499 2.86 -10.54 -25.59
CA GLU A 499 2.69 -11.18 -24.29
C GLU A 499 3.47 -12.48 -24.20
N PHE A 500 3.92 -12.78 -23.00
CA PHE A 500 4.54 -14.05 -22.66
C PHE A 500 3.59 -14.89 -21.80
N TRP A 501 3.42 -16.14 -22.20
CA TRP A 501 2.52 -17.07 -21.53
C TRP A 501 3.24 -18.39 -21.24
N HIS A 502 2.98 -18.95 -20.05
CA HIS A 502 3.26 -20.34 -19.75
C HIS A 502 1.95 -21.06 -19.45
N LYS A 503 1.61 -22.07 -20.27
CA LYS A 503 0.29 -22.70 -20.25
C LYS A 503 -0.83 -21.64 -20.37
N ASN A 504 -1.66 -21.51 -19.35
CA ASN A 504 -2.76 -20.54 -19.29
C ASN A 504 -2.44 -19.31 -18.41
N CYS A 505 -1.20 -19.19 -17.92
CA CYS A 505 -0.77 -18.07 -17.07
C CYS A 505 0.02 -17.07 -17.90
N LYS A 506 -0.43 -15.82 -17.91
CA LYS A 506 0.35 -14.72 -18.50
C LYS A 506 1.52 -14.39 -17.57
N ILE A 507 2.74 -14.41 -18.11
CA ILE A 507 3.96 -14.04 -17.39
C ILE A 507 4.11 -12.53 -17.37
N CYS A 508 4.06 -11.91 -18.56
CA CYS A 508 4.11 -10.46 -18.69
C CYS A 508 3.57 -10.01 -20.06
N GLU A 509 3.37 -8.71 -20.18
CA GLU A 509 3.06 -8.04 -21.45
C GLU A 509 4.03 -6.87 -21.64
N ILE A 510 4.53 -6.69 -22.84
CA ILE A 510 5.44 -5.63 -23.23
C ILE A 510 4.74 -4.75 -24.27
N LYS A 511 4.60 -3.46 -23.95
CA LYS A 511 4.09 -2.45 -24.88
C LYS A 511 5.23 -1.89 -25.69
N MET A 512 5.08 -1.90 -27.00
CA MET A 512 6.01 -1.31 -27.94
C MET A 512 5.61 0.16 -28.23
N GLU A 513 6.61 0.99 -28.44
CA GLU A 513 6.47 2.45 -28.65
C GLU A 513 6.85 2.88 -30.07
N ASN A 514 7.07 1.92 -30.94
CA ASN A 514 7.41 2.14 -32.36
C ASN A 514 8.68 2.97 -32.59
N THR A 515 9.70 2.75 -31.77
CA THR A 515 10.97 3.50 -31.86
C THR A 515 11.87 3.04 -32.99
N GLN A 516 11.53 1.93 -33.69
CA GLN A 516 12.32 1.31 -34.75
C GLN A 516 13.71 0.84 -34.29
N CYS A 517 13.88 0.64 -32.97
CA CYS A 517 15.16 0.25 -32.36
C CYS A 517 15.05 -1.11 -31.69
N TRP A 518 16.18 -1.82 -31.58
CA TRP A 518 16.31 -2.98 -30.74
C TRP A 518 16.39 -2.57 -29.28
N LYS A 519 15.50 -3.11 -28.45
CA LYS A 519 15.46 -2.89 -27.01
C LYS A 519 15.76 -4.17 -26.28
N GLN A 520 16.54 -4.09 -25.21
CA GLN A 520 16.83 -5.25 -24.35
C GLN A 520 15.96 -5.21 -23.10
N ILE A 521 15.45 -6.36 -22.72
CA ILE A 521 14.60 -6.52 -21.52
C ILE A 521 14.97 -7.76 -20.73
N LYS A 522 14.68 -7.72 -19.42
CA LYS A 522 14.74 -8.89 -18.53
C LYS A 522 13.37 -9.14 -17.92
N ILE A 523 12.89 -10.35 -18.04
CA ILE A 523 11.61 -10.78 -17.49
C ILE A 523 11.89 -11.78 -16.37
N PRO A 524 11.43 -11.52 -15.13
CA PRO A 524 11.50 -12.49 -14.06
C PRO A 524 10.61 -13.70 -14.39
N ILE A 525 11.15 -14.89 -14.20
CA ILE A 525 10.39 -16.14 -14.32
C ILE A 525 10.13 -16.63 -12.91
N PHE A 526 8.88 -16.57 -12.48
CA PHE A 526 8.50 -16.97 -11.13
C PHE A 526 8.56 -18.49 -10.96
N GLN A 527 8.87 -18.93 -9.73
CA GLN A 527 8.91 -20.35 -9.38
C GLN A 527 7.62 -21.10 -9.70
N GLU A 528 6.49 -20.41 -9.58
CA GLU A 528 5.16 -20.96 -9.92
C GLU A 528 5.03 -21.40 -11.37
N ASN A 529 5.73 -20.70 -12.27
CA ASN A 529 5.75 -21.04 -13.68
C ASN A 529 6.58 -22.30 -13.99
N ILE A 530 7.36 -22.76 -12.99
CA ILE A 530 8.29 -23.89 -13.12
C ILE A 530 7.88 -25.03 -12.17
N LYS A 531 6.78 -24.90 -11.43
CA LYS A 531 6.25 -25.95 -10.56
C LYS A 531 5.84 -27.17 -11.38
N GLY A 532 6.53 -28.21 -11.12
CA GLY A 532 6.34 -29.52 -11.72
C GLY A 532 7.62 -29.99 -12.40
N LEU A 533 7.84 -31.25 -12.32
CA LEU A 533 8.99 -31.99 -12.86
C LEU A 533 9.06 -31.94 -14.42
N GLU A 534 8.71 -30.83 -15.03
CA GLU A 534 8.75 -30.67 -16.48
C GLU A 534 10.20 -30.57 -16.94
N LYS A 535 10.50 -31.30 -18.01
CA LYS A 535 11.82 -31.29 -18.65
C LYS A 535 12.07 -29.99 -19.40
N GLU A 536 10.98 -29.32 -19.79
CA GLU A 536 10.99 -28.13 -20.62
C GLU A 536 10.00 -27.11 -20.09
N LEU A 537 10.41 -25.85 -20.01
CA LEU A 537 9.51 -24.71 -19.82
C LEU A 537 9.24 -24.08 -21.20
N VAL A 538 8.02 -24.20 -21.65
CA VAL A 538 7.59 -23.60 -22.92
C VAL A 538 6.92 -22.26 -22.64
N ILE A 539 7.55 -21.19 -23.10
CA ILE A 539 7.00 -19.83 -23.05
C ILE A 539 6.43 -19.51 -24.42
N LYS A 540 5.13 -19.34 -24.49
CA LYS A 540 4.43 -18.92 -25.71
C LYS A 540 4.46 -17.41 -25.81
N ILE A 541 4.78 -16.89 -26.98
CA ILE A 541 4.71 -15.46 -27.30
C ILE A 541 3.42 -15.23 -28.08
N SER A 542 2.59 -14.33 -27.61
CA SER A 542 1.37 -13.88 -28.29
C SER A 542 1.57 -12.45 -28.78
N GLY A 543 1.34 -12.22 -30.06
CA GLY A 543 1.62 -10.94 -30.72
C GLY A 543 2.77 -11.06 -31.72
N GLU A 544 2.87 -10.07 -32.61
CA GLU A 544 3.92 -10.00 -33.62
C GLU A 544 5.10 -9.24 -33.06
N VAL A 545 6.24 -9.91 -32.89
CA VAL A 545 7.49 -9.30 -32.42
C VAL A 545 8.69 -10.08 -32.93
N GLN A 546 9.72 -9.38 -33.33
CA GLN A 546 11.02 -9.98 -33.61
C GLN A 546 11.86 -9.99 -32.34
N ILE A 547 12.39 -11.14 -31.98
CA ILE A 547 13.27 -11.30 -30.81
C ILE A 547 14.60 -11.94 -31.20
N LYS A 548 15.66 -11.57 -30.48
CA LYS A 548 17.01 -12.15 -30.60
C LYS A 548 17.75 -12.12 -29.27
N ASP A 549 18.93 -12.67 -29.24
CA ASP A 549 19.85 -12.67 -28.10
C ASP A 549 19.19 -13.21 -26.83
N VAL A 550 18.36 -14.25 -26.97
CA VAL A 550 17.62 -14.84 -25.85
C VAL A 550 18.57 -15.56 -24.92
N SER A 551 18.55 -15.20 -23.64
CA SER A 551 19.34 -15.79 -22.58
C SER A 551 18.48 -16.07 -21.37
N TYR A 552 18.67 -17.20 -20.72
CA TYR A 552 17.99 -17.57 -19.50
C TYR A 552 19.00 -17.70 -18.35
N PHE A 553 18.71 -17.01 -17.25
CA PHE A 553 19.57 -16.99 -16.08
C PHE A 553 18.84 -17.61 -14.91
N VAL A 554 19.52 -18.49 -14.19
CA VAL A 554 19.10 -19.02 -12.91
C VAL A 554 20.20 -18.74 -11.91
N CYS A 555 19.87 -18.03 -10.85
CA CYS A 555 20.74 -17.86 -9.70
C CYS A 555 20.24 -18.78 -8.58
N THR A 556 20.98 -19.83 -8.30
CA THR A 556 20.63 -20.81 -7.27
C THR A 556 21.50 -20.61 -6.06
N TYR A 557 20.90 -20.60 -4.88
CA TYR A 557 21.61 -20.59 -3.61
C TYR A 557 21.60 -22.03 -3.07
N HIS A 558 22.64 -22.79 -3.37
CA HIS A 558 22.79 -24.12 -2.80
C HIS A 558 23.76 -24.09 -1.63
N VAL A 559 23.28 -24.51 -0.49
CA VAL A 559 24.09 -25.01 0.60
C VAL A 559 24.09 -26.53 0.48
N TRP A 560 25.24 -27.07 0.17
CA TRP A 560 25.43 -28.50 0.28
C TRP A 560 25.75 -28.80 1.75
N ASN A 561 24.87 -29.57 2.39
CA ASN A 561 25.27 -30.28 3.60
C ASN A 561 26.28 -31.34 3.17
N GLU A 562 27.52 -31.16 3.53
CA GLU A 562 28.48 -32.28 3.66
C GLU A 562 28.29 -32.93 5.00
#